data_3ffa147e8148b6f96e715583670bfdf6
#
_entry.id   3ffa147e8148b6f96e715583670bfdf6
#
_cell.length_a   1.000
_cell.length_b   1.000
_cell.length_c   1.000
_cell.angle_alpha   90.00
_cell.angle_beta   90.00
_cell.angle_gamma   90.00
#
_symmetry.space_group_name_H-M   'P 1'
#
loop_
_entity.id
_entity.type
_entity.pdbx_description
1 polymer ?
#
loop_
_entity_poly.entity_id
_entity_poly.type
_entity_poly.pdbx_seq_one_letter_code
_entity_poly.pdbx_strand_id
1 'polypeptide(L)'
;MNHFFLSLSLGMAALAGSAQFGTAPDFNVTDLDGNTHQLYADILDQGLIAVIDVSATWCGPCWNLHNSHALQELHEAYGPDGTNQLRVMFYEGDGSTTLDDIMGTGTATLGDWTDGVTYPIVNESPLSLDMNIWAPLGFPTVNVIRPSDYEIVLDTYSLYSLGEQVDAINGANIDGIVLGVANTGDLSSGLGEIDVYPNPSNGEFAVALNGFQGITQLEVYNIVGNLVWSAQVQGASAIQKVDLGDLQAGNYLLRVSNEGSKITRRVTLLD
;
A
#
# COMPACT_ATOMS: atom_id res chain seq x y z
N MET A 1 29.88 16.95 56.14
CA MET A 1 30.43 16.94 54.73
C MET A 1 29.49 16.12 53.89
N ASN A 2 28.51 16.79 53.22
CA ASN A 2 27.49 16.16 52.37
C ASN A 2 27.98 16.19 50.94
N HIS A 3 28.24 15.01 50.35
CA HIS A 3 28.52 14.89 48.94
C HIS A 3 27.21 14.71 48.16
N PHE A 4 26.84 15.73 47.44
CA PHE A 4 25.77 15.69 46.41
C PHE A 4 26.35 15.02 45.15
N PHE A 5 25.88 13.82 44.80
CA PHE A 5 26.11 13.24 43.48
C PHE A 5 25.08 13.76 42.53
N LEU A 6 25.49 14.59 41.56
CA LEU A 6 24.70 15.05 40.45
C LEU A 6 24.81 13.98 39.37
N SER A 7 23.73 13.17 39.17
CA SER A 7 23.65 12.23 38.08
C SER A 7 23.21 12.98 36.81
N LEU A 8 24.16 13.17 35.90
CA LEU A 8 23.89 13.72 34.56
C LEU A 8 23.35 12.59 33.67
N SER A 9 22.03 12.54 33.50
CA SER A 9 21.40 11.66 32.50
C SER A 9 21.61 12.23 31.10
N LEU A 10 22.54 11.64 30.36
CA LEU A 10 22.78 11.93 28.95
C LEU A 10 21.61 11.30 28.16
N GLY A 11 20.60 12.10 27.84
CA GLY A 11 19.56 11.69 26.90
C GLY A 11 20.17 11.53 25.49
N MET A 12 20.35 10.29 25.06
CA MET A 12 20.57 9.99 23.65
C MET A 12 19.30 10.34 22.87
N ALA A 13 19.24 11.52 22.29
CA ALA A 13 18.32 11.79 21.21
C ALA A 13 18.74 10.90 20.04
N ALA A 14 17.95 9.89 19.74
CA ALA A 14 18.06 9.17 18.47
C ALA A 14 17.76 10.18 17.37
N LEU A 15 18.80 10.65 16.69
CA LEU A 15 18.65 11.30 15.40
C LEU A 15 18.18 10.20 14.44
N ALA A 16 16.86 10.14 14.21
CA ALA A 16 16.32 9.50 13.03
C ALA A 16 16.88 10.28 11.84
N GLY A 17 17.99 9.80 11.28
CA GLY A 17 18.47 10.27 10.01
C GLY A 17 17.44 9.82 8.98
N SER A 18 16.52 10.69 8.59
CA SER A 18 15.83 10.53 7.33
C SER A 18 16.90 10.57 6.24
N ALA A 19 17.18 9.43 5.62
CA ALA A 19 17.86 9.40 4.36
C ALA A 19 16.96 10.19 3.39
N GLN A 20 17.36 11.42 3.08
CA GLN A 20 16.62 12.30 2.20
C GLN A 20 17.00 11.87 0.79
N PHE A 21 16.18 11.04 0.17
CA PHE A 21 16.40 10.59 -1.21
C PHE A 21 16.14 11.71 -2.24
N GLY A 22 15.47 12.79 -1.83
CA GLY A 22 15.12 13.93 -2.66
C GLY A 22 13.80 13.74 -3.44
N THR A 23 13.46 14.79 -4.19
CA THR A 23 12.23 14.81 -5.00
C THR A 23 12.39 13.90 -6.22
N ALA A 24 11.46 12.99 -6.44
CA ALA A 24 11.41 12.15 -7.64
C ALA A 24 11.15 13.03 -8.87
N PRO A 25 12.00 13.04 -9.90
CA PRO A 25 11.69 13.72 -11.15
C PRO A 25 10.48 13.09 -11.83
N ASP A 26 9.65 13.93 -12.47
CA ASP A 26 8.57 13.41 -13.30
C ASP A 26 9.09 12.56 -14.46
N PHE A 27 8.31 11.60 -14.88
CA PHE A 27 8.59 10.80 -16.06
C PHE A 27 7.32 10.59 -16.90
N ASN A 28 7.54 10.28 -18.17
CA ASN A 28 6.51 9.81 -19.08
C ASN A 28 7.07 8.61 -19.83
N VAL A 29 6.63 7.40 -19.44
CA VAL A 29 7.17 6.12 -19.91
C VAL A 29 6.06 5.28 -20.55
N THR A 30 6.46 4.31 -21.38
CA THR A 30 5.52 3.39 -22.01
C THR A 30 5.84 1.96 -21.55
N ASP A 31 4.81 1.25 -21.06
CA ASP A 31 4.94 -0.14 -20.65
C ASP A 31 4.96 -1.12 -21.83
N LEU A 32 5.16 -2.40 -21.57
CA LEU A 32 5.21 -3.45 -22.60
C LEU A 32 3.88 -3.64 -23.33
N ASP A 33 2.77 -3.23 -22.72
CA ASP A 33 1.42 -3.31 -23.32
C ASP A 33 1.10 -2.08 -24.18
N GLY A 34 2.00 -1.09 -24.23
CA GLY A 34 1.86 0.15 -24.99
C GLY A 34 1.08 1.24 -24.26
N ASN A 35 0.80 1.10 -22.97
CA ASN A 35 0.17 2.15 -22.17
C ASN A 35 1.21 3.15 -21.71
N THR A 36 0.83 4.44 -21.71
CA THR A 36 1.68 5.53 -21.24
C THR A 36 1.38 5.83 -19.79
N HIS A 37 2.42 6.06 -18.99
CA HIS A 37 2.34 6.38 -17.58
C HIS A 37 3.15 7.64 -17.25
N GLN A 38 2.49 8.63 -16.63
CA GLN A 38 3.12 9.84 -16.11
C GLN A 38 3.15 9.78 -14.58
N LEU A 39 4.33 9.94 -13.97
CA LEU A 39 4.45 9.81 -12.52
C LEU A 39 3.58 10.84 -11.79
N TYR A 40 3.66 12.12 -12.22
CA TYR A 40 2.92 13.17 -11.54
C TYR A 40 1.43 13.09 -11.89
N ALA A 41 1.08 13.25 -13.16
CA ALA A 41 -0.30 13.42 -13.58
C ALA A 41 -1.19 12.18 -13.31
N ASP A 42 -0.66 10.96 -13.50
CA ASP A 42 -1.45 9.74 -13.40
C ASP A 42 -1.41 9.10 -12.01
N ILE A 43 -0.41 9.45 -11.17
CA ILE A 43 -0.20 8.81 -9.87
C ILE A 43 -0.22 9.83 -8.74
N LEU A 44 0.80 10.69 -8.64
CA LEU A 44 1.00 11.53 -7.46
C LEU A 44 -0.05 12.64 -7.33
N ASP A 45 -0.44 13.29 -8.42
CA ASP A 45 -1.50 14.32 -8.45
C ASP A 45 -2.89 13.73 -8.17
N GLN A 46 -3.04 12.41 -8.29
CA GLN A 46 -4.25 11.68 -7.90
C GLN A 46 -4.26 11.33 -6.39
N GLY A 47 -3.21 11.72 -5.65
CA GLY A 47 -3.06 11.40 -4.23
C GLY A 47 -2.68 9.95 -3.97
N LEU A 48 -2.09 9.25 -4.95
CA LEU A 48 -1.70 7.86 -4.85
C LEU A 48 -0.20 7.75 -4.55
N ILE A 49 0.18 6.77 -3.73
CA ILE A 49 1.59 6.43 -3.49
C ILE A 49 2.15 5.77 -4.77
N ALA A 50 3.34 6.19 -5.22
CA ALA A 50 4.06 5.47 -6.26
C ALA A 50 5.10 4.53 -5.65
N VAL A 51 5.18 3.30 -6.16
CA VAL A 51 6.17 2.28 -5.79
C VAL A 51 6.87 1.86 -7.08
N ILE A 52 8.09 2.38 -7.29
CA ILE A 52 8.84 2.18 -8.53
C ILE A 52 10.02 1.26 -8.26
N ASP A 53 9.94 0.03 -8.74
CA ASP A 53 11.02 -0.95 -8.69
C ASP A 53 11.96 -0.71 -9.88
N VAL A 54 13.16 -0.22 -9.60
CA VAL A 54 14.25 -0.08 -10.58
C VAL A 54 15.18 -1.26 -10.42
N SER A 55 15.09 -2.19 -11.32
CA SER A 55 15.81 -3.47 -11.30
C SER A 55 16.48 -3.74 -12.64
N ALA A 56 17.26 -4.83 -12.74
CA ALA A 56 17.82 -5.29 -13.99
C ALA A 56 17.64 -6.81 -14.12
N THR A 57 17.32 -7.29 -15.32
CA THR A 57 16.97 -8.70 -15.57
C THR A 57 18.05 -9.71 -15.21
N TRP A 58 19.33 -9.32 -15.24
CA TRP A 58 20.48 -10.13 -14.88
C TRP A 58 20.85 -10.06 -13.38
N CYS A 59 20.20 -9.18 -12.61
CA CYS A 59 20.54 -8.90 -11.22
C CYS A 59 19.94 -9.97 -10.28
N GLY A 60 20.76 -10.70 -9.55
CA GLY A 60 20.34 -11.77 -8.64
C GLY A 60 19.46 -11.29 -7.48
N PRO A 61 19.81 -10.22 -6.73
CA PRO A 61 18.93 -9.67 -5.70
C PRO A 61 17.58 -9.18 -6.24
N CYS A 62 17.57 -8.61 -7.46
CA CYS A 62 16.34 -8.17 -8.14
C CYS A 62 15.41 -9.37 -8.43
N TRP A 63 16.00 -10.45 -8.96
CA TRP A 63 15.28 -11.69 -9.21
C TRP A 63 14.71 -12.33 -7.94
N ASN A 64 15.42 -12.21 -6.80
CA ASN A 64 14.90 -12.68 -5.52
C ASN A 64 13.70 -11.85 -5.07
N LEU A 65 13.73 -10.53 -5.24
CA LEU A 65 12.59 -9.67 -4.95
C LEU A 65 11.40 -9.99 -5.85
N HIS A 66 11.62 -10.12 -7.15
CA HIS A 66 10.59 -10.51 -8.11
C HIS A 66 9.93 -11.84 -7.72
N ASN A 67 10.71 -12.89 -7.47
CA ASN A 67 10.20 -14.21 -7.09
C ASN A 67 9.57 -14.28 -5.68
N SER A 68 9.75 -13.26 -4.84
CA SER A 68 9.05 -13.18 -3.56
C SER A 68 7.57 -12.86 -3.73
N HIS A 69 7.18 -12.32 -4.89
CA HIS A 69 5.87 -11.79 -5.23
C HIS A 69 5.38 -10.65 -4.32
N ALA A 70 6.24 -10.09 -3.45
CA ALA A 70 5.86 -9.06 -2.49
C ALA A 70 5.26 -7.81 -3.16
N LEU A 71 5.84 -7.38 -4.30
CA LEU A 71 5.33 -6.24 -5.06
C LEU A 71 4.06 -6.58 -5.86
N GLN A 72 3.93 -7.82 -6.33
CA GLN A 72 2.70 -8.30 -6.98
C GLN A 72 1.54 -8.33 -5.99
N GLU A 73 1.74 -8.92 -4.81
CA GLU A 73 0.74 -8.93 -3.75
C GLU A 73 0.36 -7.50 -3.29
N LEU A 74 1.36 -6.60 -3.23
CA LEU A 74 1.14 -5.19 -2.92
C LEU A 74 0.27 -4.51 -3.99
N HIS A 75 0.55 -4.77 -5.28
CA HIS A 75 -0.23 -4.28 -6.41
C HIS A 75 -1.67 -4.80 -6.39
N GLU A 76 -1.87 -6.10 -6.16
CA GLU A 76 -3.20 -6.70 -6.11
C GLU A 76 -4.04 -6.17 -4.94
N ALA A 77 -3.41 -6.01 -3.76
CA ALA A 77 -4.13 -5.58 -2.57
C ALA A 77 -4.46 -4.07 -2.58
N TYR A 78 -3.54 -3.24 -3.07
CA TYR A 78 -3.60 -1.78 -2.91
C TYR A 78 -3.53 -0.99 -4.22
N GLY A 79 -3.34 -1.66 -5.35
CA GLY A 79 -3.37 -1.08 -6.68
C GLY A 79 -4.78 -0.84 -7.23
N PRO A 80 -4.91 -0.67 -8.56
CA PRO A 80 -6.17 -0.27 -9.22
C PRO A 80 -7.35 -1.19 -8.94
N ASP A 81 -7.11 -2.50 -8.91
CA ASP A 81 -8.14 -3.52 -8.69
C ASP A 81 -8.34 -3.86 -7.20
N GLY A 82 -7.47 -3.33 -6.33
CA GLY A 82 -7.56 -3.46 -4.88
C GLY A 82 -8.21 -2.23 -4.22
N THR A 83 -7.52 -1.67 -3.20
CA THR A 83 -8.03 -0.48 -2.50
C THR A 83 -7.73 0.84 -3.22
N ASN A 84 -7.04 0.80 -4.35
CA ASN A 84 -6.67 1.95 -5.20
C ASN A 84 -5.88 3.05 -4.46
N GLN A 85 -4.95 2.65 -3.56
CA GLN A 85 -4.16 3.56 -2.74
C GLN A 85 -2.75 3.82 -3.30
N LEU A 86 -2.27 2.95 -4.22
CA LEU A 86 -0.94 3.06 -4.79
C LEU A 86 -0.88 2.55 -6.24
N ARG A 87 0.28 2.80 -6.85
CA ARG A 87 0.68 2.22 -8.14
C ARG A 87 2.05 1.58 -7.99
N VAL A 88 2.16 0.31 -8.39
CA VAL A 88 3.45 -0.39 -8.52
C VAL A 88 3.85 -0.38 -9.99
N MET A 89 5.15 -0.22 -10.26
CA MET A 89 5.72 -0.28 -11.61
C MET A 89 7.13 -0.86 -11.53
N PHE A 90 7.46 -1.75 -12.46
CA PHE A 90 8.83 -2.18 -12.72
C PHE A 90 9.44 -1.32 -13.82
N TYR A 91 10.67 -0.85 -13.61
CA TYR A 91 11.46 -0.16 -14.60
C TYR A 91 12.80 -0.88 -14.78
N GLU A 92 13.10 -1.36 -16.00
CA GLU A 92 14.39 -1.94 -16.34
C GLU A 92 15.46 -0.84 -16.37
N GLY A 93 16.39 -0.94 -15.44
CA GLY A 93 17.41 0.09 -15.20
C GLY A 93 18.66 -0.04 -16.07
N ASP A 94 18.81 -1.14 -16.82
CA ASP A 94 19.91 -1.34 -17.76
C ASP A 94 19.44 -1.13 -19.21
N GLY A 95 19.78 0.01 -19.81
CA GLY A 95 19.36 0.35 -21.17
C GLY A 95 19.92 -0.58 -22.28
N SER A 96 20.73 -1.58 -21.93
CA SER A 96 21.19 -2.62 -22.86
C SER A 96 20.30 -3.86 -22.84
N THR A 97 19.38 -3.99 -21.87
CA THR A 97 18.43 -5.09 -21.75
C THR A 97 17.42 -5.08 -22.90
N THR A 98 17.19 -6.24 -23.47
CA THR A 98 16.26 -6.43 -24.60
C THR A 98 14.90 -6.95 -24.10
N LEU A 99 13.88 -6.91 -24.96
CA LEU A 99 12.59 -7.53 -24.65
C LEU A 99 12.75 -9.05 -24.45
N ASP A 100 13.64 -9.71 -25.18
CA ASP A 100 13.90 -11.16 -24.99
C ASP A 100 14.48 -11.45 -23.59
N ASP A 101 15.25 -10.52 -23.01
CA ASP A 101 15.75 -10.66 -21.64
C ASP A 101 14.60 -10.50 -20.62
N ILE A 102 13.70 -9.55 -20.82
CA ILE A 102 12.47 -9.40 -19.99
C ILE A 102 11.62 -10.68 -20.04
N MET A 103 11.42 -11.24 -21.24
CA MET A 103 10.63 -12.45 -21.49
C MET A 103 11.33 -13.75 -21.10
N GLY A 104 12.54 -13.69 -20.52
CA GLY A 104 13.28 -14.87 -20.07
C GLY A 104 13.92 -15.70 -21.17
N THR A 105 13.89 -15.25 -22.43
CA THR A 105 14.45 -15.98 -23.59
C THR A 105 15.79 -15.43 -24.05
N GLY A 106 16.21 -14.30 -23.51
CA GLY A 106 17.47 -13.63 -23.80
C GLY A 106 18.67 -14.24 -23.08
N THR A 107 19.83 -13.58 -23.17
CA THR A 107 21.09 -14.05 -22.56
C THR A 107 21.46 -13.29 -21.30
N ALA A 108 20.88 -12.12 -21.06
CA ALA A 108 21.12 -11.27 -19.91
C ALA A 108 19.91 -11.27 -18.95
N THR A 109 19.46 -12.47 -18.59
CA THR A 109 18.28 -12.62 -17.72
C THR A 109 18.40 -13.84 -16.80
N LEU A 110 17.68 -13.80 -15.67
CA LEU A 110 17.56 -14.92 -14.73
C LEU A 110 16.25 -15.71 -14.90
N GLY A 111 15.30 -15.19 -15.70
CA GLY A 111 14.03 -15.84 -15.98
C GLY A 111 13.05 -14.91 -16.69
N ASP A 112 11.79 -15.31 -16.73
CA ASP A 112 10.69 -14.54 -17.30
C ASP A 112 10.16 -13.54 -16.27
N TRP A 113 10.40 -12.25 -16.49
CA TRP A 113 10.00 -11.16 -15.59
C TRP A 113 8.54 -10.76 -15.75
N THR A 114 7.86 -11.33 -16.74
CA THR A 114 6.41 -11.09 -16.94
C THR A 114 5.56 -12.16 -16.25
N ASP A 115 6.16 -13.27 -15.84
CA ASP A 115 5.42 -14.37 -15.22
C ASP A 115 4.88 -13.98 -13.84
N GLY A 116 3.57 -14.10 -13.68
CA GLY A 116 2.88 -13.80 -12.43
C GLY A 116 2.81 -12.30 -12.06
N VAL A 117 3.09 -11.39 -13.01
CA VAL A 117 3.07 -9.94 -12.80
C VAL A 117 1.93 -9.28 -13.57
N THR A 118 1.18 -8.40 -12.88
CA THR A 118 0.07 -7.64 -13.47
C THR A 118 0.26 -6.11 -13.40
N TYR A 119 1.31 -5.64 -12.72
CA TYR A 119 1.69 -4.23 -12.75
C TYR A 119 2.51 -3.89 -13.99
N PRO A 120 2.55 -2.60 -14.43
CA PRO A 120 3.30 -2.17 -15.61
C PRO A 120 4.77 -2.52 -15.55
N ILE A 121 5.31 -3.04 -16.65
CA ILE A 121 6.75 -3.28 -16.86
C ILE A 121 7.22 -2.35 -17.95
N VAL A 122 8.25 -1.55 -17.66
CA VAL A 122 8.85 -0.59 -18.60
C VAL A 122 10.27 -1.06 -18.96
N ASN A 123 10.53 -1.15 -20.27
CA ASN A 123 11.86 -1.45 -20.83
C ASN A 123 12.18 -0.46 -21.95
N GLU A 124 12.97 0.55 -21.66
CA GLU A 124 13.28 1.62 -22.60
C GLU A 124 14.77 1.64 -22.96
N SER A 125 15.05 1.90 -24.23
CA SER A 125 16.42 2.13 -24.71
C SER A 125 16.40 3.27 -25.75
N PRO A 126 17.01 4.45 -25.45
CA PRO A 126 17.74 4.78 -24.21
C PRO A 126 16.82 4.98 -23.01
N LEU A 127 17.37 4.84 -21.79
CA LEU A 127 16.65 5.07 -20.54
C LEU A 127 16.16 6.52 -20.46
N SER A 128 14.91 6.72 -20.06
CA SER A 128 14.34 8.04 -19.77
C SER A 128 14.60 8.50 -18.32
N LEU A 129 14.84 7.55 -17.41
CA LEU A 129 15.14 7.82 -16.01
C LEU A 129 16.64 8.02 -15.75
N ASP A 130 16.99 9.03 -14.95
CA ASP A 130 18.36 9.23 -14.48
C ASP A 130 18.69 8.25 -13.32
N MET A 131 19.47 7.24 -13.59
CA MET A 131 19.86 6.22 -12.62
C MET A 131 20.64 6.77 -11.40
N ASN A 132 21.25 7.97 -11.50
CA ASN A 132 21.85 8.61 -10.33
C ASN A 132 20.82 9.07 -9.29
N ILE A 133 19.56 9.23 -9.70
CA ILE A 133 18.44 9.58 -8.81
C ILE A 133 17.64 8.34 -8.46
N TRP A 134 17.28 7.53 -9.46
CA TRP A 134 16.35 6.43 -9.31
C TRP A 134 16.96 5.12 -8.78
N ALA A 135 18.28 4.94 -8.97
CA ALA A 135 19.01 3.78 -8.45
C ALA A 135 20.46 4.16 -8.04
N PRO A 136 20.64 5.14 -7.12
CA PRO A 136 21.94 5.72 -6.81
C PRO A 136 22.96 4.74 -6.23
N LEU A 137 22.49 3.65 -5.64
CA LEU A 137 23.31 2.58 -5.06
C LEU A 137 23.34 1.31 -5.92
N GLY A 138 22.62 1.32 -7.05
CA GLY A 138 22.49 0.17 -7.96
C GLY A 138 21.17 -0.57 -7.82
N PHE A 139 21.11 -1.81 -8.30
CA PHE A 139 19.90 -2.61 -8.39
C PHE A 139 19.84 -3.72 -7.34
N PRO A 140 18.63 -4.04 -6.81
CA PRO A 140 17.38 -3.30 -6.97
C PRO A 140 17.35 -2.02 -6.13
N THR A 141 16.55 -1.05 -6.54
CA THR A 141 16.09 0.08 -5.70
C THR A 141 14.59 0.19 -5.86
N VAL A 142 13.84 0.12 -4.76
CA VAL A 142 12.38 0.23 -4.78
C VAL A 142 11.97 1.54 -4.13
N ASN A 143 11.76 2.54 -4.98
CA ASN A 143 11.41 3.89 -4.55
C ASN A 143 9.94 3.99 -4.16
N VAL A 144 9.66 4.38 -2.92
CA VAL A 144 8.31 4.73 -2.48
C VAL A 144 8.20 6.25 -2.41
N ILE A 145 7.25 6.82 -3.15
CA ILE A 145 7.15 8.25 -3.39
C ILE A 145 5.85 8.78 -2.78
N ARG A 146 5.99 9.86 -2.00
CA ARG A 146 4.88 10.54 -1.34
C ARG A 146 4.17 11.50 -2.31
N PRO A 147 2.81 11.46 -2.40
CA PRO A 147 2.08 12.29 -3.33
C PRO A 147 2.11 13.80 -3.04
N SER A 148 2.14 14.23 -1.77
CA SER A 148 1.99 15.66 -1.43
C SER A 148 3.17 16.55 -1.84
N ASP A 149 4.38 16.00 -1.95
CA ASP A 149 5.61 16.74 -2.22
C ASP A 149 6.56 16.04 -3.21
N TYR A 150 6.15 14.86 -3.71
CA TYR A 150 6.88 14.05 -4.67
C TYR A 150 8.23 13.54 -4.15
N GLU A 151 8.43 13.54 -2.82
CA GLU A 151 9.67 13.02 -2.23
C GLU A 151 9.71 11.51 -2.21
N ILE A 152 10.86 10.93 -2.58
CA ILE A 152 11.19 9.55 -2.32
C ILE A 152 11.40 9.42 -0.81
N VAL A 153 10.57 8.66 -0.14
CA VAL A 153 10.56 8.56 1.33
C VAL A 153 11.09 7.24 1.86
N LEU A 154 11.11 6.20 1.04
CA LEU A 154 11.61 4.87 1.38
C LEU A 154 12.29 4.21 0.18
N ASP A 155 13.21 3.29 0.47
CA ASP A 155 13.67 2.22 -0.41
C ASP A 155 13.35 0.88 0.25
N THR A 156 12.48 0.10 -0.38
CA THR A 156 11.95 -1.16 0.18
C THR A 156 12.50 -2.42 -0.52
N TYR A 157 13.62 -2.30 -1.23
CA TYR A 157 14.21 -3.37 -2.04
C TYR A 157 14.50 -4.68 -1.29
N SER A 158 14.69 -4.62 0.03
CA SER A 158 15.02 -5.79 0.87
C SER A 158 13.82 -6.39 1.61
N LEU A 159 12.60 -5.96 1.29
CA LEU A 159 11.37 -6.44 1.92
C LEU A 159 10.67 -7.43 0.99
N TYR A 160 10.70 -8.70 1.37
CA TYR A 160 10.33 -9.84 0.52
C TYR A 160 8.94 -10.41 0.81
N SER A 161 8.10 -9.69 1.56
CA SER A 161 6.71 -10.09 1.82
C SER A 161 5.78 -8.89 1.79
N LEU A 162 4.49 -9.13 1.47
CA LEU A 162 3.45 -8.10 1.55
C LEU A 162 3.42 -7.42 2.92
N GLY A 163 3.50 -8.20 4.01
CA GLY A 163 3.45 -7.66 5.37
C GLY A 163 4.58 -6.67 5.65
N GLU A 164 5.81 -7.00 5.28
CA GLU A 164 6.97 -6.10 5.45
C GLU A 164 6.83 -4.82 4.61
N GLN A 165 6.37 -4.92 3.36
CA GLN A 165 6.10 -3.77 2.49
C GLN A 165 5.05 -2.84 3.12
N VAL A 166 3.92 -3.40 3.56
CA VAL A 166 2.82 -2.66 4.19
C VAL A 166 3.26 -2.00 5.50
N ASP A 167 3.99 -2.71 6.35
CA ASP A 167 4.48 -2.17 7.62
C ASP A 167 5.45 -1.00 7.40
N ALA A 168 6.35 -1.10 6.41
CA ALA A 168 7.29 -0.02 6.07
C ALA A 168 6.57 1.22 5.54
N ILE A 169 5.63 1.06 4.59
CA ILE A 169 4.86 2.16 4.01
C ILE A 169 3.99 2.83 5.08
N ASN A 170 3.30 2.06 5.91
CA ASN A 170 2.49 2.58 7.01
C ASN A 170 3.36 3.28 8.08
N GLY A 171 4.54 2.73 8.37
CA GLY A 171 5.50 3.30 9.31
C GLY A 171 6.07 4.65 8.85
N ALA A 172 6.16 4.89 7.55
CA ALA A 172 6.60 6.16 6.97
C ALA A 172 5.56 7.29 7.06
N ASN A 173 4.31 6.97 7.42
CA ASN A 173 3.20 7.93 7.55
C ASN A 173 3.04 8.85 6.33
N ILE A 174 2.89 8.24 5.16
CA ILE A 174 2.79 8.94 3.88
C ILE A 174 1.42 9.62 3.78
N ASP A 175 1.34 10.94 3.99
CA ASP A 175 0.13 11.77 3.90
C ASP A 175 -1.09 11.26 4.68
N GLY A 176 -0.86 10.45 5.72
CA GLY A 176 -1.93 9.81 6.47
C GLY A 176 -2.58 8.62 5.74
N ILE A 177 -2.07 8.22 4.58
CA ILE A 177 -2.50 7.01 3.88
C ILE A 177 -2.05 5.80 4.70
N VAL A 178 -2.99 4.92 5.03
CA VAL A 178 -2.73 3.68 5.76
C VAL A 178 -3.14 2.52 4.87
N LEU A 179 -2.16 1.73 4.41
CA LEU A 179 -2.43 0.49 3.68
C LEU A 179 -3.04 -0.54 4.64
N GLY A 180 -4.01 -1.33 4.15
CA GLY A 180 -4.71 -2.33 4.98
C GLY A 180 -5.98 -1.82 5.65
N VAL A 181 -6.23 -0.51 5.59
CA VAL A 181 -7.55 0.07 5.89
C VAL A 181 -8.02 0.69 4.58
N ALA A 182 -9.05 0.12 3.97
CA ALA A 182 -9.66 0.75 2.81
C ALA A 182 -9.94 2.22 3.17
N ASN A 183 -9.26 3.15 2.49
CA ASN A 183 -9.63 4.56 2.54
C ASN A 183 -11.00 4.63 1.87
N THR A 184 -12.05 4.78 2.67
CA THR A 184 -13.43 4.67 2.25
C THR A 184 -13.95 5.97 1.67
N GLY A 185 -13.15 6.57 0.81
CA GLY A 185 -13.57 7.54 -0.19
C GLY A 185 -13.73 6.79 -1.51
N ASP A 186 -14.97 6.51 -1.87
CA ASP A 186 -15.43 6.09 -3.20
C ASP A 186 -14.84 4.80 -3.83
N LEU A 187 -15.23 3.63 -3.32
CA LEU A 187 -15.48 2.45 -4.16
C LEU A 187 -16.99 2.13 -4.14
N SER A 188 -17.80 3.09 -4.51
CA SER A 188 -19.24 2.88 -4.76
C SER A 188 -19.49 2.56 -6.24
N SER A 189 -18.87 1.51 -6.77
CA SER A 189 -19.40 0.88 -7.97
C SER A 189 -20.30 -0.28 -7.58
N GLY A 190 -21.55 0.04 -7.17
CA GLY A 190 -22.62 -0.96 -7.03
C GLY A 190 -23.03 -1.39 -5.63
N LEU A 191 -22.25 -1.09 -4.58
CA LEU A 191 -22.68 -1.18 -3.18
C LEU A 191 -23.14 0.18 -2.68
N GLY A 192 -24.10 0.18 -1.76
CA GLY A 192 -24.52 1.39 -1.05
C GLY A 192 -23.41 2.00 -0.20
N GLU A 193 -23.69 3.12 0.42
CA GLU A 193 -22.82 3.84 1.34
C GLU A 193 -22.99 3.30 2.77
N ILE A 194 -21.89 3.23 3.53
CA ILE A 194 -21.93 2.91 4.96
C ILE A 194 -21.31 4.01 5.80
N ASP A 195 -22.03 4.43 6.84
CA ASP A 195 -21.51 5.32 7.87
C ASP A 195 -21.48 4.59 9.22
N VAL A 196 -20.44 4.82 10.00
CA VAL A 196 -20.28 4.24 11.34
C VAL A 196 -20.13 5.36 12.36
N TYR A 197 -21.07 5.47 13.29
CA TYR A 197 -21.05 6.55 14.28
C TYR A 197 -21.65 6.13 15.64
N PRO A 198 -21.06 6.64 16.75
CA PRO A 198 -19.78 7.31 16.81
C PRO A 198 -18.62 6.35 16.52
N ASN A 199 -17.56 6.87 15.92
CA ASN A 199 -16.31 6.14 15.76
C ASN A 199 -15.13 7.16 15.89
N PRO A 200 -14.35 7.13 17.00
CA PRO A 200 -14.36 6.11 18.07
C PRO A 200 -15.62 6.05 18.94
N SER A 201 -15.85 4.89 19.60
CA SER A 201 -17.01 4.65 20.47
C SER A 201 -16.59 4.00 21.80
N ASN A 202 -17.45 4.03 22.81
CA ASN A 202 -17.27 3.33 24.10
C ASN A 202 -17.92 1.94 24.09
N GLY A 203 -17.85 1.22 22.95
CA GLY A 203 -18.42 -0.11 22.76
C GLY A 203 -19.72 -0.12 21.95
N GLU A 204 -20.56 0.93 22.01
CA GLU A 204 -21.78 1.02 21.22
C GLU A 204 -21.63 2.00 20.04
N PHE A 205 -22.05 1.55 18.85
CA PHE A 205 -22.10 2.39 17.64
C PHE A 205 -23.23 1.95 16.71
N ALA A 206 -23.57 2.78 15.75
CA ALA A 206 -24.53 2.48 14.70
C ALA A 206 -23.81 2.38 13.35
N VAL A 207 -24.26 1.45 12.53
CA VAL A 207 -23.90 1.32 11.12
C VAL A 207 -25.10 1.72 10.29
N ALA A 208 -25.02 2.85 9.60
CA ALA A 208 -26.02 3.27 8.63
C ALA A 208 -25.66 2.70 7.26
N LEU A 209 -26.62 2.07 6.61
CA LEU A 209 -26.52 1.41 5.31
C LEU A 209 -27.44 2.17 4.34
N ASN A 210 -26.91 2.74 3.28
CA ASN A 210 -27.66 3.46 2.28
C ASN A 210 -27.43 2.83 0.90
N GLY A 211 -28.49 2.55 0.15
CA GLY A 211 -28.41 2.02 -1.21
C GLY A 211 -28.18 0.52 -1.34
N PHE A 212 -28.11 -0.24 -0.22
CA PHE A 212 -27.98 -1.69 -0.25
C PHE A 212 -29.29 -2.37 -0.69
N GLN A 213 -29.18 -3.37 -1.55
CA GLN A 213 -30.32 -4.17 -2.00
C GLN A 213 -30.24 -5.59 -1.41
N GLY A 214 -31.39 -6.20 -1.06
CA GLY A 214 -31.42 -7.58 -0.55
C GLY A 214 -30.90 -7.74 0.88
N ILE A 215 -30.28 -8.90 1.15
CA ILE A 215 -29.73 -9.24 2.48
C ILE A 215 -28.28 -8.78 2.54
N THR A 216 -27.97 -7.99 3.56
CA THR A 216 -26.62 -7.49 3.84
C THR A 216 -26.10 -8.12 5.13
N GLN A 217 -24.93 -8.75 5.06
CA GLN A 217 -24.23 -9.34 6.19
C GLN A 217 -23.27 -8.30 6.80
N LEU A 218 -23.36 -8.11 8.11
CA LEU A 218 -22.42 -7.32 8.89
C LEU A 218 -21.64 -8.25 9.82
N GLU A 219 -20.32 -8.08 9.84
CA GLU A 219 -19.40 -8.88 10.65
C GLU A 219 -18.33 -7.97 11.26
N VAL A 220 -18.03 -8.17 12.54
CA VAL A 220 -16.94 -7.46 13.20
C VAL A 220 -15.86 -8.46 13.59
N TYR A 221 -14.61 -8.16 13.25
CA TYR A 221 -13.44 -8.96 13.53
C TYR A 221 -12.46 -8.20 14.42
N ASN A 222 -11.78 -8.91 15.30
CA ASN A 222 -10.62 -8.36 16.00
C ASN A 222 -9.38 -8.32 15.07
N ILE A 223 -8.29 -7.71 15.53
CA ILE A 223 -7.04 -7.54 14.75
C ILE A 223 -6.35 -8.86 14.36
N VAL A 224 -6.66 -9.98 15.03
CA VAL A 224 -6.15 -11.32 14.68
C VAL A 224 -7.11 -12.09 13.76
N GLY A 225 -8.18 -11.43 13.26
CA GLY A 225 -9.12 -12.02 12.30
C GLY A 225 -10.23 -12.88 12.91
N ASN A 226 -10.40 -12.94 14.23
CA ASN A 226 -11.49 -13.66 14.85
C ASN A 226 -12.78 -12.87 14.74
N LEU A 227 -13.86 -13.52 14.30
CA LEU A 227 -15.21 -12.97 14.30
C LEU A 227 -15.67 -12.77 15.77
N VAL A 228 -16.03 -11.53 16.12
CA VAL A 228 -16.47 -11.17 17.48
C VAL A 228 -17.95 -10.76 17.54
N TRP A 229 -18.53 -10.37 16.41
CA TRP A 229 -19.93 -10.00 16.30
C TRP A 229 -20.43 -10.16 14.86
N SER A 230 -21.71 -10.49 14.66
CA SER A 230 -22.34 -10.52 13.35
C SER A 230 -23.84 -10.26 13.39
N ALA A 231 -24.37 -9.68 12.30
CA ALA A 231 -25.80 -9.51 12.07
C ALA A 231 -26.12 -9.55 10.57
N GLN A 232 -27.40 -9.77 10.27
CA GLN A 232 -27.95 -9.60 8.93
C GLN A 232 -29.03 -8.53 8.95
N VAL A 233 -29.00 -7.67 7.95
CA VAL A 233 -30.04 -6.65 7.74
C VAL A 233 -30.60 -6.77 6.34
N GLN A 234 -31.84 -6.34 6.16
CA GLN A 234 -32.55 -6.39 4.87
C GLN A 234 -33.16 -5.03 4.55
N GLY A 235 -32.99 -4.57 3.32
CA GLY A 235 -33.55 -3.33 2.81
C GLY A 235 -32.54 -2.35 2.24
N ALA A 236 -33.03 -1.38 1.47
CA ALA A 236 -32.21 -0.40 0.77
C ALA A 236 -31.59 0.68 1.68
N SER A 237 -32.15 0.87 2.86
CA SER A 237 -31.64 1.76 3.91
C SER A 237 -31.95 1.18 5.26
N ALA A 238 -30.93 0.98 6.08
CA ALA A 238 -31.08 0.42 7.42
C ALA A 238 -30.06 1.05 8.38
N ILE A 239 -30.40 1.12 9.65
CA ILE A 239 -29.46 1.47 10.72
C ILE A 239 -29.38 0.26 11.65
N GLN A 240 -28.20 -0.36 11.71
CA GLN A 240 -27.91 -1.47 12.60
C GLN A 240 -27.13 -0.97 13.81
N LYS A 241 -27.65 -1.18 15.00
CA LYS A 241 -26.89 -0.96 16.23
C LYS A 241 -25.97 -2.16 16.48
N VAL A 242 -24.76 -1.84 16.87
CA VAL A 242 -23.71 -2.79 17.24
C VAL A 242 -23.28 -2.49 18.66
N ASP A 243 -23.27 -3.53 19.49
CA ASP A 243 -22.80 -3.47 20.87
C ASP A 243 -21.61 -4.41 21.02
N LEU A 244 -20.47 -3.84 21.34
CA LEU A 244 -19.19 -4.50 21.62
C LEU A 244 -18.68 -4.11 23.02
N GLY A 245 -19.56 -3.64 23.92
CA GLY A 245 -19.18 -3.12 25.23
C GLY A 245 -18.46 -4.12 26.15
N ASP A 246 -18.60 -5.42 25.89
CA ASP A 246 -17.89 -6.47 26.62
C ASP A 246 -16.47 -6.73 26.09
N LEU A 247 -16.06 -6.07 24.99
CA LEU A 247 -14.76 -6.24 24.37
C LEU A 247 -13.76 -5.19 24.87
N GLN A 248 -12.46 -5.53 24.77
CA GLN A 248 -11.40 -4.61 25.16
C GLN A 248 -11.32 -3.43 24.19
N ALA A 249 -10.90 -2.26 24.72
CA ALA A 249 -10.55 -1.12 23.88
C ALA A 249 -9.48 -1.49 22.83
N GLY A 250 -9.63 -0.94 21.64
CA GLY A 250 -8.73 -1.27 20.52
C GLY A 250 -9.39 -1.10 19.16
N ASN A 251 -8.68 -1.57 18.13
CA ASN A 251 -9.17 -1.53 16.76
C ASN A 251 -9.84 -2.84 16.36
N TYR A 252 -10.96 -2.69 15.66
CA TYR A 252 -11.76 -3.79 15.09
C TYR A 252 -12.04 -3.49 13.62
N LEU A 253 -12.35 -4.52 12.84
CA LEU A 253 -12.72 -4.41 11.43
C LEU A 253 -14.17 -4.79 11.26
N LEU A 254 -15.02 -3.82 10.88
CA LEU A 254 -16.38 -4.06 10.43
C LEU A 254 -16.35 -4.41 8.95
N ARG A 255 -16.82 -5.59 8.60
CA ARG A 255 -17.06 -6.02 7.23
C ARG A 255 -18.56 -5.97 6.94
N VAL A 256 -18.93 -5.32 5.85
CA VAL A 256 -20.29 -5.31 5.31
C VAL A 256 -20.25 -5.98 3.95
N SER A 257 -21.04 -6.99 3.73
CA SER A 257 -21.07 -7.74 2.46
C SER A 257 -22.49 -7.97 1.95
N ASN A 258 -22.64 -7.88 0.62
CA ASN A 258 -23.89 -8.12 -0.09
C ASN A 258 -23.58 -8.64 -1.50
N GLU A 259 -24.24 -9.74 -1.93
CA GLU A 259 -24.21 -10.30 -3.30
C GLU A 259 -22.83 -10.35 -3.96
N GLY A 260 -21.79 -10.76 -3.20
CA GLY A 260 -20.42 -10.91 -3.70
C GLY A 260 -19.53 -9.69 -3.56
N SER A 261 -20.08 -8.55 -3.17
CA SER A 261 -19.32 -7.33 -2.89
C SER A 261 -19.10 -7.13 -1.39
N LYS A 262 -18.00 -6.50 -1.00
CA LYS A 262 -17.59 -6.32 0.40
C LYS A 262 -17.05 -4.91 0.63
N ILE A 263 -17.45 -4.31 1.75
CA ILE A 263 -16.86 -3.06 2.27
C ILE A 263 -16.31 -3.35 3.66
N THR A 264 -15.13 -2.86 3.98
CA THR A 264 -14.53 -2.98 5.30
C THR A 264 -14.29 -1.59 5.89
N ARG A 265 -14.57 -1.42 7.19
CA ARG A 265 -14.35 -0.18 7.97
C ARG A 265 -13.63 -0.51 9.26
N ARG A 266 -12.71 0.35 9.65
CA ARG A 266 -12.13 0.29 11.00
C ARG A 266 -13.09 0.91 12.00
N VAL A 267 -13.27 0.23 13.13
CA VAL A 267 -13.99 0.72 14.30
C VAL A 267 -13.01 0.76 15.47
N THR A 268 -12.97 1.86 16.18
CA THR A 268 -12.09 2.04 17.36
C THR A 268 -12.95 2.09 18.61
N LEU A 269 -12.69 1.18 19.55
CA LEU A 269 -13.28 1.21 20.89
C LEU A 269 -12.35 1.93 21.85
N LEU A 270 -12.90 2.82 22.65
CA LEU A 270 -12.24 3.53 23.74
C LEU A 270 -12.45 2.78 25.06
N ASP A 271 -11.57 3.04 26.05
CA ASP A 271 -11.74 2.58 27.44
C ASP A 271 -12.90 3.29 28.15
#